data_9a25d4c26021a8ffcfdcc9da237ff8fa
#
_entry.id   9a25d4c26021a8ffcfdcc9da237ff8fa
#
_cell.length_a   1.000
_cell.length_b   1.000
_cell.length_c   1.000
_cell.angle_alpha   90.00
_cell.angle_beta   90.00
_cell.angle_gamma   90.00
#
_symmetry.space_group_name_H-M   'P 1'
#
loop_
_entity.id
_entity.type
_entity.pdbx_description
1 polymer ?
#
loop_
_entity_poly.entity_id
_entity_poly.type
_entity_poly.pdbx_seq_one_letter_code
_entity_poly.pdbx_strand_id
1 'polypeptide(L)'
;MRDLNYELKQLCQRNRDGSYATQNARERILTLIANQLHEMGFRHMRADSLKPKHVEALVARWKAEGISVGTFKNRMTVLRWWAEKIGNCRK
;
A
#
# COMPACT_ATOMS: atom_id res chain seq x y z
N MET A 1 11.31 14.37 -0.78
CA MET A 1 10.33 13.35 -1.18
C MET A 1 10.77 11.98 -0.67
N ARG A 2 9.83 11.21 -0.17
CA ARG A 2 10.16 9.89 0.33
C ARG A 2 10.29 8.89 -0.81
N ASP A 3 11.30 8.05 -0.74
CA ASP A 3 11.55 7.08 -1.80
C ASP A 3 10.36 6.15 -2.01
N LEU A 4 9.74 5.70 -0.92
CA LEU A 4 8.61 4.79 -1.02
C LEU A 4 7.44 5.42 -1.77
N ASN A 5 7.11 6.66 -1.46
CA ASN A 5 6.01 7.35 -2.15
C ASN A 5 6.29 7.44 -3.65
N TYR A 6 7.52 7.80 -3.99
CA TYR A 6 7.90 7.92 -5.39
C TYR A 6 7.81 6.58 -6.12
N GLU A 7 8.32 5.54 -5.49
CA GLU A 7 8.33 4.21 -6.11
C GLU A 7 6.92 3.65 -6.28
N LEU A 8 6.05 3.90 -5.30
CA LEU A 8 4.66 3.44 -5.42
C LEU A 8 3.94 4.17 -6.54
N LYS A 9 4.21 5.46 -6.70
CA LYS A 9 3.64 6.22 -7.78
C LYS A 9 4.09 5.66 -9.14
N GLN A 10 5.37 5.32 -9.25
CA GLN A 10 5.90 4.70 -10.47
C GLN A 10 5.24 3.36 -10.73
N LEU A 11 5.03 2.58 -9.68
CA LEU A 11 4.38 1.29 -9.80
C LEU A 11 2.97 1.44 -10.36
N CYS A 12 2.23 2.43 -9.85
CA CYS A 12 0.88 2.70 -10.35
C CYS A 12 0.89 3.10 -11.81
N GLN A 13 1.86 3.92 -12.20
CA GLN A 13 1.94 4.38 -13.59
C GLN A 13 2.28 3.25 -14.56
N ARG A 14 3.07 2.29 -14.12
CA ARG A 14 3.44 1.15 -14.96
C ARG A 14 2.35 0.08 -15.02
N ASN A 15 1.43 0.07 -14.07
CA ASN A 15 0.41 -0.96 -13.96
C ASN A 15 -0.97 -0.33 -13.88
N ARG A 16 -1.46 0.16 -15.00
CA ARG A 16 -2.74 0.86 -15.06
C ARG A 16 -3.89 -0.11 -15.25
N ASP A 17 -4.11 -0.93 -14.26
CA ASP A 17 -5.19 -1.89 -14.28
C ASP A 17 -6.50 -1.23 -13.84
N GLY A 18 -7.58 -1.56 -14.51
CA GLY A 18 -8.90 -1.10 -14.11
C GLY A 18 -9.25 0.27 -14.66
N SER A 19 -10.38 0.80 -14.22
CA SER A 19 -10.85 2.09 -14.69
C SER A 19 -10.01 3.23 -14.13
N TYR A 20 -10.16 4.40 -14.71
CA TYR A 20 -9.45 5.59 -14.26
C TYR A 20 -9.75 5.89 -12.79
N ALA A 21 -11.02 5.77 -12.41
CA ALA A 21 -11.41 6.00 -11.01
C ALA A 21 -10.74 5.00 -10.08
N THR A 22 -10.63 3.74 -10.49
CA THR A 22 -9.98 2.71 -9.70
C THR A 22 -8.50 3.02 -9.53
N GLN A 23 -7.85 3.48 -10.60
CA GLN A 23 -6.43 3.83 -10.53
C GLN A 23 -6.19 4.99 -9.57
N ASN A 24 -7.05 6.00 -9.62
CA ASN A 24 -6.91 7.14 -8.71
C ASN A 24 -7.09 6.73 -7.25
N ALA A 25 -8.10 5.93 -6.98
CA ALA A 25 -8.34 5.46 -5.62
C ALA A 25 -7.17 4.65 -5.10
N ARG A 26 -6.63 3.79 -5.95
CA ARG A 26 -5.47 2.96 -5.58
C ARG A 26 -4.27 3.83 -5.23
N GLU A 27 -3.98 4.82 -6.04
CA GLU A 27 -2.83 5.70 -5.81
C GLU A 27 -2.99 6.46 -4.49
N ARG A 28 -4.19 6.95 -4.22
CA ARG A 28 -4.45 7.67 -2.97
C ARG A 28 -4.25 6.77 -1.75
N ILE A 29 -4.74 5.54 -1.83
CA ILE A 29 -4.59 4.60 -0.72
C ILE A 29 -3.13 4.22 -0.53
N LEU A 30 -2.39 4.01 -1.62
CA LEU A 30 -0.97 3.68 -1.51
C LEU A 30 -0.18 4.83 -0.89
N THR A 31 -0.53 6.07 -1.24
CA THR A 31 0.11 7.22 -0.63
C THR A 31 -0.15 7.25 0.87
N LEU A 32 -1.39 7.00 1.27
CA LEU A 32 -1.75 6.93 2.68
C LEU A 32 -0.95 5.84 3.40
N ILE A 33 -0.88 4.66 2.79
CA ILE A 33 -0.15 3.54 3.37
C ILE A 33 1.32 3.88 3.54
N ALA A 34 1.92 4.49 2.51
CA ALA A 34 3.33 4.88 2.58
C ALA A 34 3.58 5.86 3.71
N ASN A 35 2.69 6.85 3.87
CA ASN A 35 2.82 7.83 4.93
C ASN A 35 2.70 7.16 6.30
N GLN A 36 1.77 6.22 6.45
CA GLN A 36 1.59 5.53 7.72
C GLN A 36 2.80 4.65 8.06
N LEU A 37 3.35 3.97 7.07
CA LEU A 37 4.55 3.16 7.28
C LEU A 37 5.72 4.04 7.73
N HIS A 38 5.86 5.20 7.11
CA HIS A 38 6.91 6.13 7.50
C HIS A 38 6.74 6.57 8.97
N GLU A 39 5.49 6.87 9.35
CA GLU A 39 5.20 7.29 10.72
C GLU A 39 5.48 6.18 11.73
N MET A 40 5.32 4.92 11.31
CA MET A 40 5.57 3.79 12.19
C MET A 40 7.04 3.40 12.28
N GLY A 41 7.90 4.14 11.59
CA GLY A 41 9.34 3.91 11.69
C GLY A 41 9.98 3.18 10.52
N PHE A 42 9.19 2.77 9.52
CA PHE A 42 9.75 2.08 8.35
C PHE A 42 10.20 3.11 7.32
N ARG A 43 11.21 3.87 7.68
CA ARG A 43 11.61 5.05 6.89
C ARG A 43 12.49 4.73 5.70
N HIS A 44 13.16 3.59 5.72
CA HIS A 44 14.04 3.19 4.63
C HIS A 44 13.43 2.10 3.77
N MET A 45 12.12 1.92 3.91
CA MET A 45 11.42 0.90 3.16
C MET A 45 11.27 1.31 1.69
N ARG A 46 11.45 0.34 0.80
CA ARG A 46 11.27 0.53 -0.63
C ARG A 46 10.00 -0.19 -1.09
N ALA A 47 9.55 0.13 -2.30
CA ALA A 47 8.32 -0.48 -2.83
C ALA A 47 8.42 -2.00 -2.93
N ASP A 48 9.60 -2.51 -3.22
CA ASP A 48 9.79 -3.95 -3.34
C ASP A 48 10.20 -4.61 -2.02
N SER A 49 10.15 -3.87 -0.93
CA SER A 49 10.52 -4.40 0.39
C SER A 49 9.32 -4.77 1.25
N LEU A 50 8.14 -4.80 0.67
CA LEU A 50 6.93 -5.12 1.43
C LEU A 50 7.01 -6.55 1.95
N LYS A 51 6.80 -6.71 3.25
CA LYS A 51 6.85 -8.01 3.92
C LYS A 51 5.63 -8.19 4.80
N PRO A 52 5.33 -9.43 5.21
CA PRO A 52 4.16 -9.67 6.08
C PRO A 52 4.17 -8.81 7.34
N LYS A 53 5.33 -8.52 7.90
CA LYS A 53 5.40 -7.69 9.11
C LYS A 53 4.83 -6.28 8.86
N HIS A 54 5.03 -5.76 7.67
CA HIS A 54 4.48 -4.44 7.32
C HIS A 54 2.97 -4.49 7.22
N VAL A 55 2.45 -5.55 6.61
CA VAL A 55 1.01 -5.73 6.48
C VAL A 55 0.38 -5.88 7.86
N GLU A 56 0.98 -6.68 8.73
CA GLU A 56 0.46 -6.89 10.08
C GLU A 56 0.44 -5.59 10.88
N ALA A 57 1.49 -4.79 10.76
CA ALA A 57 1.55 -3.51 11.45
C ALA A 57 0.44 -2.58 10.98
N LEU A 58 0.20 -2.55 9.66
CA LEU A 58 -0.86 -1.71 9.10
C LEU A 58 -2.23 -2.19 9.56
N VAL A 59 -2.47 -3.50 9.54
CA VAL A 59 -3.74 -4.06 9.96
C VAL A 59 -4.03 -3.72 11.42
N ALA A 60 -3.02 -3.88 12.27
CA ALA A 60 -3.18 -3.56 13.69
C ALA A 60 -3.51 -2.08 13.88
N ARG A 61 -2.84 -1.21 13.13
CA ARG A 61 -3.10 0.22 13.21
C ARG A 61 -4.54 0.56 12.79
N TRP A 62 -4.97 -0.03 11.67
CA TRP A 62 -6.30 0.25 11.16
C TRP A 62 -7.40 -0.24 12.09
N LYS A 63 -7.19 -1.39 12.72
CA LYS A 63 -8.15 -1.88 13.70
C LYS A 63 -8.21 -0.96 14.92
N ALA A 64 -7.08 -0.43 15.34
CA ALA A 64 -7.03 0.51 16.46
C ALA A 64 -7.71 1.83 16.09
N GLU A 65 -7.65 2.23 14.81
CA GLU A 65 -8.30 3.45 14.36
C GLU A 65 -9.82 3.30 14.24
N GLY A 66 -10.30 2.06 14.20
CA GLY A 66 -11.74 1.83 14.12
C GLY A 66 -12.34 2.16 12.76
N ILE A 67 -11.59 1.97 11.69
CA ILE A 67 -12.11 2.25 10.34
C ILE A 67 -13.22 1.26 10.00
N SER A 68 -14.08 1.67 9.06
CA SER A 68 -15.19 0.83 8.65
C SER A 68 -14.71 -0.41 7.91
N VAL A 69 -15.58 -1.43 7.87
CA VAL A 69 -15.25 -2.68 7.17
C VAL A 69 -14.98 -2.41 5.69
N GLY A 70 -15.78 -1.55 5.06
CA GLY A 70 -15.58 -1.21 3.66
C GLY A 70 -14.23 -0.57 3.40
N THR A 71 -13.84 0.38 4.25
CA THR A 71 -12.55 1.03 4.13
C THR A 71 -11.41 0.02 4.33
N PHE A 72 -11.56 -0.85 5.33
CA PHE A 72 -10.56 -1.86 5.60
C PHE A 72 -10.36 -2.77 4.39
N LYS A 73 -11.46 -3.24 3.80
CA LYS A 73 -11.38 -4.12 2.64
C LYS A 73 -10.70 -3.43 1.46
N ASN A 74 -11.03 -2.16 1.23
CA ASN A 74 -10.41 -1.41 0.13
C ASN A 74 -8.91 -1.32 0.32
N ARG A 75 -8.46 -1.04 1.53
CA ARG A 75 -7.04 -0.94 1.81
C ARG A 75 -6.33 -2.29 1.66
N MET A 76 -6.97 -3.37 2.10
CA MET A 76 -6.39 -4.70 1.94
C MET A 76 -6.29 -5.09 0.47
N THR A 77 -7.28 -4.73 -0.34
CA THR A 77 -7.24 -5.01 -1.77
C THR A 77 -6.03 -4.31 -2.40
N VAL A 78 -5.78 -3.07 -2.02
CA VAL A 78 -4.65 -2.32 -2.56
C VAL A 78 -3.32 -2.92 -2.09
N LEU A 79 -3.24 -3.37 -0.85
CA LEU A 79 -2.04 -4.03 -0.35
C LEU A 79 -1.74 -5.31 -1.13
N ARG A 80 -2.77 -6.09 -1.43
CA ARG A 80 -2.60 -7.30 -2.22
C ARG A 80 -2.11 -6.98 -3.63
N TRP A 81 -2.71 -5.95 -4.23
CA TRP A 81 -2.30 -5.51 -5.56
C TRP A 81 -0.82 -5.14 -5.55
N TRP A 82 -0.40 -4.40 -4.53
CA TRP A 82 1.00 -4.00 -4.40
C TRP A 82 1.91 -5.23 -4.31
N ALA A 83 1.56 -6.18 -3.44
CA ALA A 83 2.37 -7.38 -3.27
C ALA A 83 2.48 -8.18 -4.57
N GLU A 84 1.39 -8.26 -5.33
CA GLU A 84 1.40 -8.96 -6.61
C GLU A 84 2.32 -8.30 -7.63
N LYS A 85 2.28 -6.97 -7.67
CA LYS A 85 3.03 -6.25 -8.71
C LYS A 85 4.53 -6.28 -8.46
N ILE A 86 4.95 -6.40 -7.23
CA ILE A 86 6.39 -6.51 -6.96
C ILE A 86 6.87 -7.97 -6.96
N GLY A 87 5.98 -8.90 -7.26
CA GLY A 87 6.34 -10.31 -7.37
C GLY A 87 6.68 -10.96 -6.06
N ASN A 88 6.18 -10.45 -4.98
CA ASN A 88 6.51 -10.92 -3.64
C ASN A 88 5.66 -12.11 -3.22
N CYS A 89 4.80 -12.54 -4.10
CA CYS A 89 3.98 -13.68 -3.81
C CYS A 89 4.67 -14.91 -4.24
N ARG A 90 5.52 -15.24 -4.19
CA ARG A 90 5.96 -16.33 -4.77
C ARG A 90 6.06 -17.52 -4.12
N LYS A 91 5.97 -17.76 -4.48
CA LYS A 91 6.05 -18.61 -4.17
C LYS A 91 6.37 -19.20 -3.86
#